data_6fb2f9d85c5f9de709378e032ad1caea
#
_entry.id   6fb2f9d85c5f9de709378e032ad1caea
#
_cell.length_a   1.000
_cell.length_b   1.000
_cell.length_c   1.000
_cell.angle_alpha   90.00
_cell.angle_beta   90.00
_cell.angle_gamma   90.00
#
_symmetry.space_group_name_H-M   'P 1'
#
loop_
_entity.id
_entity.type
_entity.pdbx_description
1 polymer ?
#
loop_
_entity_poly.entity_id
_entity_poly.type
_entity_poly.pdbx_seq_one_letter_code
_entity_poly.pdbx_strand_id
1 'polypeptide(L)'
;MTTDRQPPSETLAGAPGATPSGAPPGTQPAPAGARLAIFLGAFGQPGHAFPMLALGSRLAARGHDVTFETWSHWREHVESAGMRFLAAPEYPVFPTRERPLGPYEAVVLATADSRPALAQAAPDVVVHDILTLAPALAAELEGVPCATLIPHVYPVGMPGLPPYALGARRPRTTLGATLWRSFDRPVRSGLRRGRSELNDARAQLGLGPVARFHGGLSERLTIVGTFPQLEYPRPWPEHVHVVGPLLWEPPSAEVQPPPGEQPLVLVAPSTAQDPDHRLLRAALAGLGRDPVRVLATWNRRPLPGPAAVPANTRLVEWLSYSQTMPGCALVICHAGHGTMVRALAQGVPVLTVPHAGDMAENAARADWAGVGVRLPWRLLTPASLRLATRRALATACLGARAAELADWSARHDGAARAADLVEDLGRRERAGDSAPG
;
A
#
# COMPACT_ATOMS: atom_id res chain seq x y z
N MET A 1 -13.68 11.83 -45.42
CA MET A 1 -14.72 12.85 -45.30
C MET A 1 -15.87 12.22 -44.54
N THR A 2 -15.97 12.48 -43.26
CA THR A 2 -17.23 12.44 -42.50
C THR A 2 -16.92 13.01 -41.12
N THR A 3 -17.64 14.00 -40.80
CA THR A 3 -17.53 15.05 -39.83
C THR A 3 -17.74 14.59 -38.39
N ASP A 4 -16.86 15.09 -37.56
CA ASP A 4 -16.92 15.26 -36.13
C ASP A 4 -18.22 15.93 -35.67
N ARG A 5 -18.91 15.38 -34.67
CA ARG A 5 -19.97 16.08 -33.91
C ARG A 5 -19.75 15.88 -32.43
N GLN A 6 -19.21 16.90 -31.78
CA GLN A 6 -19.31 17.11 -30.34
C GLN A 6 -20.78 17.37 -29.93
N PRO A 7 -21.24 16.83 -28.79
CA PRO A 7 -22.49 17.29 -28.16
C PRO A 7 -22.22 18.52 -27.24
N PRO A 8 -23.25 19.35 -27.02
CA PRO A 8 -23.13 20.66 -26.41
C PRO A 8 -23.02 20.61 -24.87
N SER A 9 -22.28 21.59 -24.36
CA SER A 9 -22.15 21.92 -22.94
C SER A 9 -23.46 22.45 -22.36
N GLU A 10 -24.02 21.75 -21.37
CA GLU A 10 -25.08 22.31 -20.51
C GLU A 10 -24.48 22.96 -19.27
N THR A 11 -24.73 24.25 -19.18
CA THR A 11 -24.44 25.13 -18.03
C THR A 11 -25.51 24.87 -16.96
N LEU A 12 -25.14 24.30 -15.82
CA LEU A 12 -26.03 24.22 -14.66
C LEU A 12 -25.80 25.41 -13.73
N ALA A 13 -26.87 26.14 -13.55
CA ALA A 13 -27.01 27.33 -12.70
C ALA A 13 -26.85 26.98 -11.21
N GLY A 14 -26.28 27.94 -10.45
CA GLY A 14 -25.97 27.84 -9.04
C GLY A 14 -27.17 27.63 -8.11
N ALA A 15 -26.92 26.91 -7.03
CA ALA A 15 -27.74 26.88 -5.82
C ALA A 15 -26.90 27.40 -4.62
N PRO A 16 -27.51 28.08 -3.63
CA PRO A 16 -26.81 28.93 -2.69
C PRO A 16 -26.19 28.17 -1.51
N GLY A 17 -25.16 28.80 -0.99
CA GLY A 17 -24.24 28.41 0.05
C GLY A 17 -24.77 27.65 1.27
N ALA A 18 -24.07 26.57 1.58
CA ALA A 18 -24.00 26.02 2.93
C ALA A 18 -22.59 26.26 3.45
N THR A 19 -22.45 27.06 4.47
CA THR A 19 -21.23 27.27 5.26
C THR A 19 -20.79 25.94 5.89
N PRO A 20 -19.55 25.49 5.74
CA PRO A 20 -19.05 24.37 6.52
C PRO A 20 -18.69 24.86 7.93
N SER A 21 -19.51 24.47 8.89
CA SER A 21 -19.21 24.55 10.32
C SER A 21 -18.42 23.32 10.73
N GLY A 22 -17.27 23.51 11.40
CA GLY A 22 -16.57 22.48 12.13
C GLY A 22 -15.14 22.22 11.66
N ALA A 23 -14.22 23.13 11.94
CA ALA A 23 -12.80 22.80 12.01
C ALA A 23 -12.57 21.86 13.20
N PRO A 24 -11.73 20.81 13.07
CA PRO A 24 -11.36 19.97 14.22
C PRO A 24 -10.56 20.80 15.24
N PRO A 25 -10.63 20.45 16.55
CA PRO A 25 -9.97 21.20 17.61
C PRO A 25 -8.47 21.33 17.34
N GLY A 26 -7.96 22.54 17.49
CA GLY A 26 -6.64 22.99 17.14
C GLY A 26 -5.52 22.08 17.68
N THR A 27 -4.79 21.50 16.76
CA THR A 27 -3.43 21.02 17.01
C THR A 27 -2.56 22.27 17.23
N GLN A 28 -2.04 22.44 18.42
CA GLN A 28 -1.02 23.47 18.68
C GLN A 28 0.15 23.25 17.70
N PRO A 29 0.67 24.30 17.07
CA PRO A 29 1.87 24.17 16.27
C PRO A 29 2.99 23.64 17.17
N ALA A 30 3.63 22.55 16.74
CA ALA A 30 4.82 22.02 17.39
C ALA A 30 5.87 23.13 17.52
N PRO A 31 6.72 23.12 18.58
CA PRO A 31 7.78 24.10 18.75
C PRO A 31 8.63 24.13 17.48
N ALA A 32 9.01 25.35 17.06
CA ALA A 32 9.73 25.64 15.83
C ALA A 32 11.06 24.90 15.72
N GLY A 33 11.00 23.62 15.36
CA GLY A 33 12.12 22.88 14.78
C GLY A 33 12.35 23.42 13.37
N ALA A 34 13.61 23.58 12.95
CA ALA A 34 13.94 24.10 11.63
C ALA A 34 13.16 23.35 10.54
N ARG A 35 12.49 24.11 9.66
CA ARG A 35 11.80 23.60 8.48
C ARG A 35 12.79 22.78 7.64
N LEU A 36 12.37 21.57 7.26
CA LEU A 36 13.14 20.68 6.39
C LEU A 36 12.60 20.74 4.97
N ALA A 37 13.50 20.57 4.01
CA ALA A 37 13.16 20.24 2.63
C ALA A 37 13.17 18.70 2.48
N ILE A 38 12.07 18.12 2.07
CA ILE A 38 11.87 16.66 2.04
C ILE A 38 11.45 16.25 0.65
N PHE A 39 12.15 15.27 0.07
CA PHE A 39 11.79 14.70 -1.22
C PHE A 39 11.21 13.30 -1.03
N LEU A 40 10.00 13.09 -1.53
CA LEU A 40 9.29 11.82 -1.50
C LEU A 40 9.24 11.23 -2.91
N GLY A 41 9.49 9.93 -3.05
CA GLY A 41 9.36 9.23 -4.32
C GLY A 41 8.56 7.94 -4.16
N ALA A 42 7.46 7.77 -4.89
CA ALA A 42 6.67 6.55 -4.82
C ALA A 42 6.10 6.12 -6.17
N PHE A 43 6.01 4.80 -6.32
CA PHE A 43 5.32 4.17 -7.43
C PHE A 43 3.84 4.58 -7.44
N GLY A 44 3.30 4.94 -8.62
CA GLY A 44 1.99 5.57 -8.72
C GLY A 44 0.78 4.65 -8.50
N GLN A 45 0.97 3.35 -8.25
CA GLN A 45 -0.16 2.50 -7.86
C GLN A 45 -0.66 2.84 -6.45
N PRO A 46 -1.98 2.77 -6.20
CA PRO A 46 -2.59 3.15 -4.91
C PRO A 46 -1.95 2.48 -3.68
N GLY A 47 -1.47 1.23 -3.81
CA GLY A 47 -0.80 0.50 -2.72
C GLY A 47 0.50 1.16 -2.23
N HIS A 48 1.14 1.98 -3.07
CA HIS A 48 2.41 2.66 -2.82
C HIS A 48 2.23 4.18 -2.68
N ALA A 49 1.44 4.79 -3.58
CA ALA A 49 1.19 6.22 -3.55
C ALA A 49 0.42 6.68 -2.29
N PHE A 50 -0.60 5.93 -1.83
CA PHE A 50 -1.41 6.34 -0.68
C PHE A 50 -0.64 6.39 0.64
N PRO A 51 0.17 5.38 1.01
CA PRO A 51 1.03 5.49 2.19
C PRO A 51 2.00 6.67 2.12
N MET A 52 2.57 6.97 0.95
CA MET A 52 3.45 8.11 0.79
C MET A 52 2.68 9.44 0.85
N LEU A 53 1.46 9.52 0.30
CA LEU A 53 0.55 10.66 0.47
C LEU A 53 0.20 10.88 1.95
N ALA A 54 -0.06 9.80 2.71
CA ALA A 54 -0.30 9.91 4.15
C ALA A 54 0.88 10.52 4.89
N LEU A 55 2.09 10.05 4.63
CA LEU A 55 3.32 10.58 5.21
C LEU A 55 3.54 12.05 4.78
N GLY A 56 3.50 12.32 3.47
CA GLY A 56 3.74 13.66 2.92
C GLY A 56 2.75 14.70 3.43
N SER A 57 1.47 14.34 3.54
CA SER A 57 0.44 15.22 4.10
C SER A 57 0.73 15.58 5.56
N ARG A 58 1.24 14.62 6.37
CA ARG A 58 1.64 14.91 7.76
C ARG A 58 2.85 15.85 7.82
N LEU A 59 3.84 15.62 6.98
CA LEU A 59 5.04 16.48 6.91
C LEU A 59 4.70 17.89 6.43
N ALA A 60 3.88 18.03 5.38
CA ALA A 60 3.42 19.32 4.89
C ALA A 60 2.59 20.07 5.95
N ALA A 61 1.67 19.39 6.65
CA ALA A 61 0.88 19.96 7.75
C ALA A 61 1.74 20.43 8.93
N ARG A 62 2.95 19.87 9.12
CA ARG A 62 3.95 20.32 10.10
C ARG A 62 4.81 21.48 9.61
N GLY A 63 4.58 21.97 8.38
CA GLY A 63 5.24 23.15 7.81
C GLY A 63 6.55 22.86 7.07
N HIS A 64 6.86 21.60 6.77
CA HIS A 64 8.01 21.22 5.94
C HIS A 64 7.79 21.54 4.47
N ASP A 65 8.87 21.72 3.71
CA ASP A 65 8.84 21.86 2.24
C ASP A 65 8.92 20.47 1.62
N VAL A 66 7.77 19.96 1.16
CA VAL A 66 7.65 18.60 0.67
C VAL A 66 7.49 18.59 -0.84
N THR A 67 8.40 17.93 -1.55
CA THR A 67 8.27 17.62 -2.98
C THR A 67 7.94 16.15 -3.12
N PHE A 68 6.91 15.81 -3.90
CA PHE A 68 6.51 14.41 -4.11
C PHE A 68 6.53 14.04 -5.58
N GLU A 69 7.44 13.12 -5.93
CA GLU A 69 7.58 12.52 -7.25
C GLU A 69 6.74 11.24 -7.34
N THR A 70 5.72 11.25 -8.20
CA THR A 70 4.84 10.12 -8.46
C THR A 70 4.13 10.28 -9.82
N TRP A 71 3.25 9.34 -10.19
CA TRP A 71 2.53 9.40 -11.46
C TRP A 71 1.61 10.60 -11.58
N SER A 72 1.47 11.10 -12.80
CA SER A 72 0.80 12.38 -13.12
C SER A 72 -0.66 12.45 -12.68
N HIS A 73 -1.39 11.34 -12.60
CA HIS A 73 -2.78 11.33 -12.16
C HIS A 73 -2.99 11.65 -10.67
N TRP A 74 -1.90 11.68 -9.85
CA TRP A 74 -1.96 12.09 -8.44
C TRP A 74 -1.65 13.57 -8.22
N ARG A 75 -1.33 14.34 -9.28
CA ARG A 75 -0.94 15.76 -9.17
C ARG A 75 -1.89 16.56 -8.28
N GLU A 76 -3.19 16.56 -8.58
CA GLU A 76 -4.19 17.31 -7.85
C GLU A 76 -4.23 16.98 -6.36
N HIS A 77 -4.10 15.68 -6.03
CA HIS A 77 -4.10 15.22 -4.65
C HIS A 77 -2.82 15.59 -3.90
N VAL A 78 -1.68 15.60 -4.57
CA VAL A 78 -0.40 16.03 -4.00
C VAL A 78 -0.43 17.53 -3.71
N GLU A 79 -0.84 18.33 -4.70
CA GLU A 79 -0.90 19.80 -4.58
C GLU A 79 -1.95 20.23 -3.55
N SER A 80 -3.11 19.60 -3.50
CA SER A 80 -4.15 19.88 -2.50
C SER A 80 -3.73 19.52 -1.07
N ALA A 81 -2.79 18.60 -0.89
CA ALA A 81 -2.18 18.28 0.39
C ALA A 81 -1.04 19.24 0.81
N GLY A 82 -0.80 20.31 0.04
CA GLY A 82 0.22 21.33 0.33
C GLY A 82 1.65 20.91 -0.05
N MET A 83 1.80 19.92 -0.91
CA MET A 83 3.08 19.45 -1.42
C MET A 83 3.35 19.96 -2.84
N ARG A 84 4.61 20.04 -3.23
CA ARG A 84 5.02 20.28 -4.62
C ARG A 84 4.97 18.95 -5.38
N PHE A 85 4.23 18.91 -6.48
CA PHE A 85 4.17 17.75 -7.35
C PHE A 85 5.33 17.73 -8.35
N LEU A 86 5.93 16.55 -8.53
CA LEU A 86 6.86 16.22 -9.61
C LEU A 86 6.38 14.95 -10.32
N ALA A 87 6.34 14.97 -11.65
CA ALA A 87 5.98 13.79 -12.42
C ALA A 87 7.14 12.79 -12.41
N ALA A 88 6.87 11.58 -11.91
CA ALA A 88 7.83 10.49 -11.96
C ALA A 88 8.05 10.04 -13.41
N PRO A 89 9.28 9.64 -13.78
CA PRO A 89 9.51 8.95 -15.04
C PRO A 89 8.77 7.62 -15.09
N GLU A 90 8.02 7.38 -16.17
CA GLU A 90 7.25 6.15 -16.37
C GLU A 90 7.86 5.33 -17.51
N TYR A 91 8.53 4.22 -17.17
CA TYR A 91 9.14 3.31 -18.12
C TYR A 91 8.38 1.98 -18.20
N PRO A 92 8.20 1.40 -19.41
CA PRO A 92 7.53 0.10 -19.58
C PRO A 92 8.44 -1.05 -19.11
N VAL A 93 8.21 -1.55 -17.91
CA VAL A 93 8.99 -2.65 -17.29
C VAL A 93 8.31 -4.01 -17.46
N PHE A 94 6.98 -4.04 -17.62
CA PHE A 94 6.25 -5.28 -17.79
C PHE A 94 6.16 -5.70 -19.26
N PRO A 95 5.99 -7.01 -19.55
CA PRO A 95 5.87 -7.49 -20.92
C PRO A 95 4.78 -6.74 -21.69
N THR A 96 5.20 -6.00 -22.70
CA THR A 96 4.35 -5.35 -23.69
C THR A 96 4.61 -6.01 -25.06
N ARG A 97 3.90 -5.61 -26.12
CA ARG A 97 4.23 -6.06 -27.49
C ARG A 97 5.59 -5.53 -27.96
N GLU A 98 6.02 -4.42 -27.39
CA GLU A 98 7.35 -3.85 -27.57
C GLU A 98 8.30 -4.47 -26.55
N ARG A 99 9.62 -4.47 -26.84
CA ARG A 99 10.63 -4.98 -25.91
C ARG A 99 10.58 -4.21 -24.58
N PRO A 100 10.20 -4.83 -23.47
CA PRO A 100 10.18 -4.16 -22.17
C PRO A 100 11.62 -3.95 -21.70
N LEU A 101 11.85 -2.86 -20.94
CA LEU A 101 13.09 -2.67 -20.21
C LEU A 101 13.22 -3.70 -19.08
N GLY A 102 14.43 -4.11 -18.76
CA GLY A 102 14.71 -4.79 -17.51
C GLY A 102 14.41 -3.86 -16.32
N PRO A 103 13.99 -4.40 -15.16
CA PRO A 103 13.66 -3.55 -13.99
C PRO A 103 14.79 -2.59 -13.59
N TYR A 104 16.03 -3.04 -13.57
CA TYR A 104 17.18 -2.20 -13.22
C TYR A 104 17.63 -1.29 -14.36
N GLU A 105 17.38 -1.64 -15.62
CA GLU A 105 17.59 -0.75 -16.77
C GLU A 105 16.66 0.46 -16.68
N ALA A 106 15.38 0.25 -16.34
CA ALA A 106 14.43 1.32 -16.08
C ALA A 106 14.85 2.18 -14.87
N VAL A 107 15.39 1.57 -13.82
CA VAL A 107 15.90 2.30 -12.63
C VAL A 107 17.06 3.22 -13.01
N VAL A 108 17.99 2.79 -13.84
CA VAL A 108 19.12 3.63 -14.30
C VAL A 108 18.61 4.86 -15.06
N LEU A 109 17.70 4.67 -16.01
CA LEU A 109 17.10 5.77 -16.78
C LEU A 109 16.31 6.71 -15.85
N ALA A 110 15.45 6.17 -15.00
CA ALA A 110 14.64 6.97 -14.07
C ALA A 110 15.52 7.75 -13.09
N THR A 111 16.66 7.19 -12.64
CA THR A 111 17.60 7.89 -11.77
C THR A 111 18.19 9.12 -12.48
N ALA A 112 18.59 8.96 -13.74
CA ALA A 112 19.13 10.06 -14.54
C ALA A 112 18.10 11.17 -14.77
N ASP A 113 16.81 10.81 -14.95
CA ASP A 113 15.73 11.77 -15.16
C ASP A 113 15.31 12.49 -13.85
N SER A 114 15.26 11.79 -12.73
CA SER A 114 14.83 12.34 -11.43
C SER A 114 15.92 13.19 -10.76
N ARG A 115 17.21 12.88 -11.01
CA ARG A 115 18.36 13.50 -10.34
C ARG A 115 18.41 15.03 -10.46
N PRO A 116 18.19 15.67 -11.66
CA PRO A 116 18.24 17.13 -11.76
C PRO A 116 17.19 17.84 -10.91
N ALA A 117 15.97 17.28 -10.84
CA ALA A 117 14.89 17.85 -10.04
C ALA A 117 15.14 17.65 -8.53
N LEU A 118 15.73 16.53 -8.12
CA LEU A 118 16.15 16.27 -6.76
C LEU A 118 17.26 17.24 -6.34
N ALA A 119 18.29 17.44 -7.18
CA ALA A 119 19.36 18.39 -6.93
C ALA A 119 18.82 19.84 -6.82
N GLN A 120 17.85 20.22 -7.67
CA GLN A 120 17.19 21.54 -7.59
C GLN A 120 16.36 21.70 -6.31
N ALA A 121 15.69 20.63 -5.84
CA ALA A 121 14.93 20.64 -4.59
C ALA A 121 15.84 20.76 -3.35
N ALA A 122 17.11 20.38 -3.47
CA ALA A 122 18.13 20.39 -2.41
C ALA A 122 17.59 19.87 -1.08
N PRO A 123 17.04 18.62 -1.03
CA PRO A 123 16.37 18.12 0.14
C PRO A 123 17.36 17.76 1.26
N ASP A 124 16.92 17.89 2.51
CA ASP A 124 17.64 17.43 3.69
C ASP A 124 17.53 15.91 3.88
N VAL A 125 16.44 15.33 3.34
CA VAL A 125 16.18 13.90 3.40
C VAL A 125 15.29 13.46 2.24
N VAL A 126 15.58 12.28 1.71
CA VAL A 126 14.77 11.61 0.69
C VAL A 126 14.06 10.42 1.32
N VAL A 127 12.78 10.23 1.03
CA VAL A 127 12.04 9.01 1.37
C VAL A 127 11.56 8.36 0.09
N HIS A 128 12.00 7.15 -0.18
CA HIS A 128 11.56 6.40 -1.34
C HIS A 128 10.71 5.19 -0.94
N ASP A 129 9.74 4.86 -1.78
CA ASP A 129 9.00 3.60 -1.69
C ASP A 129 9.86 2.42 -2.14
N ILE A 130 9.66 1.27 -1.53
CA ILE A 130 10.43 0.04 -1.82
C ILE A 130 10.49 -0.35 -3.30
N LEU A 131 9.47 -0.02 -4.10
CA LEU A 131 9.46 -0.28 -5.55
C LEU A 131 10.11 0.85 -6.38
N THR A 132 10.37 2.00 -5.78
CA THR A 132 10.86 3.20 -6.49
C THR A 132 12.29 3.50 -6.07
N LEU A 133 13.25 2.77 -6.63
CA LEU A 133 14.66 2.88 -6.24
C LEU A 133 15.36 4.11 -6.82
N ALA A 134 14.86 4.68 -7.90
CA ALA A 134 15.49 5.80 -8.60
C ALA A 134 15.77 7.02 -7.70
N PRO A 135 14.82 7.53 -6.89
CA PRO A 135 15.09 8.62 -5.95
C PRO A 135 16.17 8.28 -4.90
N ALA A 136 16.27 7.01 -4.49
CA ALA A 136 17.30 6.59 -3.53
C ALA A 136 18.70 6.63 -4.16
N LEU A 137 18.86 6.19 -5.41
CA LEU A 137 20.13 6.25 -6.12
C LEU A 137 20.50 7.68 -6.49
N ALA A 138 19.51 8.52 -6.86
CA ALA A 138 19.72 9.95 -7.08
C ALA A 138 20.17 10.65 -5.78
N ALA A 139 19.55 10.34 -4.64
CA ALA A 139 19.95 10.86 -3.34
C ALA A 139 21.40 10.47 -2.97
N GLU A 140 21.78 9.22 -3.23
CA GLU A 140 23.14 8.76 -2.99
C GLU A 140 24.17 9.50 -3.87
N LEU A 141 23.84 9.79 -5.15
CA LEU A 141 24.66 10.58 -6.04
C LEU A 141 24.84 12.03 -5.59
N GLU A 142 23.83 12.59 -4.92
CA GLU A 142 23.86 13.95 -4.38
C GLU A 142 24.32 14.01 -2.91
N GLY A 143 24.67 12.87 -2.29
CA GLY A 143 25.09 12.80 -0.89
C GLY A 143 23.98 13.10 0.11
N VAL A 144 22.70 12.94 -0.27
CA VAL A 144 21.53 13.20 0.57
C VAL A 144 21.14 11.93 1.34
N PRO A 145 20.84 12.02 2.65
CA PRO A 145 20.37 10.89 3.44
C PRO A 145 19.03 10.35 2.91
N CYS A 146 18.89 9.02 2.90
CA CYS A 146 17.72 8.37 2.34
C CYS A 146 17.06 7.41 3.32
N ALA A 147 15.72 7.43 3.38
CA ALA A 147 14.88 6.48 4.09
C ALA A 147 14.06 5.64 3.09
N THR A 148 13.76 4.39 3.46
CA THR A 148 12.84 3.52 2.69
C THR A 148 11.49 3.42 3.38
N LEU A 149 10.40 3.67 2.67
CA LEU A 149 9.04 3.32 3.09
C LEU A 149 8.62 1.99 2.47
N ILE A 150 8.27 1.02 3.31
CA ILE A 150 7.68 -0.25 2.93
C ILE A 150 6.18 -0.20 3.28
N PRO A 151 5.27 -0.07 2.31
CA PRO A 151 3.85 0.13 2.57
C PRO A 151 3.08 -1.17 2.90
N HIS A 152 3.79 -2.25 3.20
CA HIS A 152 3.25 -3.57 3.48
C HIS A 152 4.09 -4.28 4.55
N VAL A 153 3.83 -5.56 4.81
CA VAL A 153 4.63 -6.37 5.75
C VAL A 153 6.09 -6.47 5.29
N TYR A 154 6.99 -6.52 6.27
CA TYR A 154 8.44 -6.48 6.02
C TYR A 154 8.91 -7.69 5.18
N PRO A 155 9.53 -7.46 4.01
CA PRO A 155 9.82 -8.53 3.05
C PRO A 155 11.07 -9.33 3.34
N VAL A 156 11.93 -8.87 4.28
CA VAL A 156 13.18 -9.57 4.59
C VAL A 156 12.87 -10.86 5.36
N GLY A 157 13.16 -12.00 4.73
CA GLY A 157 12.90 -13.31 5.31
C GLY A 157 13.77 -13.62 6.54
N MET A 158 13.34 -14.65 7.28
CA MET A 158 14.11 -15.22 8.40
C MET A 158 14.32 -16.72 8.18
N PRO A 159 15.47 -17.28 8.60
CA PRO A 159 15.70 -18.72 8.53
C PRO A 159 14.61 -19.51 9.26
N GLY A 160 14.09 -20.56 8.63
CA GLY A 160 13.04 -21.41 9.20
C GLY A 160 11.63 -20.86 9.07
N LEU A 161 11.43 -19.74 8.39
CA LEU A 161 10.13 -19.28 7.93
C LEU A 161 9.96 -19.55 6.42
N PRO A 162 8.72 -19.61 5.93
CA PRO A 162 8.48 -19.65 4.49
C PRO A 162 9.13 -18.45 3.79
N PRO A 163 9.65 -18.63 2.56
CA PRO A 163 10.07 -17.52 1.73
C PRO A 163 8.94 -16.49 1.55
N TYR A 164 9.30 -15.21 1.57
CA TYR A 164 8.35 -14.11 1.38
C TYR A 164 7.54 -14.29 0.08
N ALA A 165 6.31 -13.87 0.09
CA ALA A 165 5.33 -13.98 -0.99
C ALA A 165 4.89 -15.42 -1.35
N LEU A 166 5.45 -16.47 -0.75
CA LEU A 166 4.97 -17.83 -0.96
C LEU A 166 3.58 -18.05 -0.35
N GLY A 167 3.23 -17.28 0.67
CA GLY A 167 1.96 -17.38 1.37
C GLY A 167 1.75 -18.69 2.12
N ALA A 168 2.83 -19.38 2.47
CA ALA A 168 2.74 -20.58 3.31
C ALA A 168 2.55 -20.19 4.78
N ARG A 169 1.88 -21.06 5.53
CA ARG A 169 1.68 -20.84 6.97
C ARG A 169 3.00 -20.91 7.73
N ARG A 170 3.14 -20.06 8.74
CA ARG A 170 4.24 -20.14 9.69
C ARG A 170 4.28 -21.54 10.34
N PRO A 171 5.44 -22.18 10.42
CA PRO A 171 5.57 -23.49 11.05
C PRO A 171 5.26 -23.39 12.55
N ARG A 172 4.56 -24.40 13.07
CA ARG A 172 4.23 -24.53 14.50
C ARG A 172 5.16 -25.48 15.24
N THR A 173 6.03 -26.19 14.51
CA THR A 173 6.95 -27.20 15.06
C THR A 173 8.38 -26.93 14.61
N THR A 174 9.34 -27.43 15.38
CA THR A 174 10.77 -27.39 15.03
C THR A 174 11.06 -28.13 13.73
N LEU A 175 10.38 -29.27 13.47
CA LEU A 175 10.49 -30.01 12.22
C LEU A 175 10.04 -29.16 11.03
N GLY A 176 8.90 -28.48 11.14
CA GLY A 176 8.42 -27.58 10.11
C GLY A 176 9.39 -26.42 9.86
N ALA A 177 9.98 -25.82 10.91
CA ALA A 177 11.00 -24.80 10.77
C ALA A 177 12.28 -25.34 10.10
N THR A 178 12.68 -26.57 10.42
CA THR A 178 13.84 -27.22 9.78
C THR A 178 13.58 -27.47 8.30
N LEU A 179 12.36 -27.90 7.93
CA LEU A 179 11.97 -28.02 6.52
C LEU A 179 12.10 -26.69 5.78
N TRP A 180 11.64 -25.58 6.36
CA TRP A 180 11.75 -24.27 5.72
C TRP A 180 13.20 -23.80 5.61
N ARG A 181 14.11 -24.17 6.53
CA ARG A 181 15.54 -23.89 6.40
C ARG A 181 16.17 -24.51 5.14
N SER A 182 15.62 -25.61 4.63
CA SER A 182 16.13 -26.21 3.38
C SER A 182 15.96 -25.27 2.17
N PHE A 183 15.02 -24.30 2.24
CA PHE A 183 14.82 -23.29 1.21
C PHE A 183 15.78 -22.09 1.33
N ASP A 184 16.57 -21.97 2.40
CA ASP A 184 17.48 -20.83 2.59
C ASP A 184 18.53 -20.73 1.44
N ARG A 185 19.02 -21.86 0.92
CA ARG A 185 20.00 -21.86 -0.16
C ARG A 185 19.44 -21.29 -1.48
N PRO A 186 18.29 -21.77 -2.02
CA PRO A 186 17.69 -21.20 -3.22
C PRO A 186 17.28 -19.73 -3.02
N VAL A 187 16.75 -19.35 -1.84
CA VAL A 187 16.42 -17.96 -1.54
C VAL A 187 17.67 -17.07 -1.59
N ARG A 188 18.76 -17.47 -0.93
CA ARG A 188 20.04 -16.74 -0.99
C ARG A 188 20.62 -16.67 -2.40
N SER A 189 20.40 -17.70 -3.23
CA SER A 189 20.82 -17.67 -4.63
C SER A 189 20.06 -16.59 -5.42
N GLY A 190 18.74 -16.53 -5.25
CA GLY A 190 17.92 -15.46 -5.84
C GLY A 190 18.35 -14.06 -5.38
N LEU A 191 18.57 -13.88 -4.08
CA LEU A 191 19.03 -12.62 -3.50
C LEU A 191 20.42 -12.21 -4.01
N ARG A 192 21.35 -13.18 -4.20
CA ARG A 192 22.67 -12.89 -4.81
C ARG A 192 22.52 -12.38 -6.23
N ARG A 193 21.64 -13.00 -7.03
CA ARG A 193 21.36 -12.56 -8.39
C ARG A 193 20.80 -11.13 -8.39
N GLY A 194 19.77 -10.85 -7.60
CA GLY A 194 19.19 -9.50 -7.50
C GLY A 194 20.20 -8.46 -7.05
N ARG A 195 21.10 -8.81 -6.12
CA ARG A 195 22.21 -7.93 -5.72
C ARG A 195 23.19 -7.69 -6.86
N SER A 196 23.52 -8.70 -7.66
CA SER A 196 24.39 -8.53 -8.83
C SER A 196 23.77 -7.57 -9.83
N GLU A 197 22.49 -7.78 -10.19
CA GLU A 197 21.75 -6.92 -11.10
C GLU A 197 21.66 -5.46 -10.59
N LEU A 198 21.46 -5.27 -9.29
CA LEU A 198 21.52 -3.93 -8.66
C LEU A 198 22.92 -3.31 -8.78
N ASN A 199 23.97 -4.07 -8.50
CA ASN A 199 25.34 -3.57 -8.59
C ASN A 199 25.76 -3.22 -10.03
N ASP A 200 25.25 -3.94 -11.02
CA ASP A 200 25.45 -3.59 -12.42
C ASP A 200 24.78 -2.25 -12.77
N ALA A 201 23.57 -2.00 -12.26
CA ALA A 201 22.89 -0.71 -12.41
C ALA A 201 23.63 0.42 -11.69
N ARG A 202 24.10 0.17 -10.46
CA ARG A 202 24.90 1.13 -9.67
C ARG A 202 26.19 1.51 -10.40
N ALA A 203 26.89 0.53 -10.97
CA ALA A 203 28.11 0.79 -11.74
C ALA A 203 27.84 1.68 -12.97
N GLN A 204 26.72 1.51 -13.67
CA GLN A 204 26.31 2.39 -14.76
C GLN A 204 26.07 3.85 -14.31
N LEU A 205 25.68 4.04 -13.05
CA LEU A 205 25.50 5.36 -12.44
C LEU A 205 26.77 5.92 -11.79
N GLY A 206 27.88 5.17 -11.78
CA GLY A 206 29.13 5.56 -11.11
C GLY A 206 29.13 5.34 -9.61
N LEU A 207 28.16 4.58 -9.05
CA LEU A 207 28.06 4.24 -7.64
C LEU A 207 28.83 2.96 -7.31
N GLY A 208 29.41 2.89 -6.12
CA GLY A 208 30.08 1.69 -5.61
C GLY A 208 29.10 0.51 -5.36
N PRO A 209 29.60 -0.74 -5.34
CA PRO A 209 28.76 -1.91 -5.10
C PRO A 209 28.27 -2.00 -3.65
N VAL A 210 27.07 -2.56 -3.45
CA VAL A 210 26.54 -2.91 -2.12
C VAL A 210 26.78 -4.39 -1.81
N ALA A 211 27.16 -4.68 -0.58
CA ALA A 211 27.44 -6.05 -0.13
C ALA A 211 26.19 -6.78 0.40
N ARG A 212 25.23 -6.04 0.96
CA ARG A 212 24.00 -6.57 1.55
C ARG A 212 23.03 -7.14 0.52
N PHE A 213 22.24 -8.15 0.90
CA PHE A 213 21.31 -8.82 0.00
C PHE A 213 20.12 -7.93 -0.40
N HIS A 214 19.64 -7.11 0.52
CA HIS A 214 18.53 -6.17 0.28
C HIS A 214 19.06 -4.75 0.08
N GLY A 215 19.99 -4.60 -0.88
CA GLY A 215 20.72 -3.35 -1.12
C GLY A 215 19.88 -2.13 -1.50
N GLY A 216 18.61 -2.35 -1.91
CA GLY A 216 17.66 -1.26 -2.15
C GLY A 216 17.01 -0.68 -0.89
N LEU A 217 17.15 -1.32 0.27
CA LEU A 217 16.62 -0.81 1.53
C LEU A 217 17.67 0.07 2.23
N SER A 218 17.21 1.18 2.81
CA SER A 218 18.06 2.07 3.58
C SER A 218 18.50 1.41 4.90
N GLU A 219 19.78 1.54 5.25
CA GLU A 219 20.32 1.17 6.57
C GLU A 219 20.27 2.33 7.57
N ARG A 220 19.89 3.54 7.13
CA ARG A 220 19.71 4.70 8.01
C ARG A 220 18.32 4.71 8.63
N LEU A 221 17.28 4.46 7.80
CA LEU A 221 15.88 4.41 8.24
C LEU A 221 15.06 3.57 7.27
N THR A 222 14.41 2.53 7.78
CA THR A 222 13.39 1.76 7.07
C THR A 222 12.09 1.80 7.86
N ILE A 223 11.05 2.36 7.24
CA ILE A 223 9.72 2.53 7.82
C ILE A 223 8.81 1.44 7.25
N VAL A 224 8.17 0.65 8.12
CA VAL A 224 7.27 -0.44 7.72
C VAL A 224 5.84 -0.07 8.08
N GLY A 225 5.02 0.19 7.06
CA GLY A 225 3.66 0.72 7.14
C GLY A 225 2.60 -0.36 7.34
N THR A 226 2.74 -1.20 8.37
CA THR A 226 1.81 -2.27 8.70
C THR A 226 1.54 -2.37 10.18
N PHE A 227 0.50 -3.09 10.58
CA PHE A 227 0.27 -3.42 11.98
C PHE A 227 1.39 -4.30 12.53
N PRO A 228 1.98 -3.97 13.72
CA PRO A 228 2.93 -4.86 14.38
C PRO A 228 2.38 -6.27 14.61
N GLN A 229 1.06 -6.40 14.81
CA GLN A 229 0.35 -7.66 15.00
C GLN A 229 0.29 -8.54 13.74
N LEU A 230 0.58 -7.98 12.57
CA LEU A 230 0.72 -8.74 11.31
C LEU A 230 2.17 -9.19 11.07
N GLU A 231 3.14 -8.73 11.85
CA GLU A 231 4.53 -9.12 11.72
C GLU A 231 4.85 -10.36 12.55
N TYR A 232 5.55 -11.32 11.94
CA TYR A 232 6.06 -12.46 12.68
C TYR A 232 7.12 -12.01 13.70
N PRO A 233 7.10 -12.51 14.94
CA PRO A 233 8.12 -12.18 15.94
C PRO A 233 9.54 -12.39 15.41
N ARG A 234 10.35 -11.36 15.51
CA ARG A 234 11.74 -11.34 15.03
C ARG A 234 12.57 -10.31 15.81
N PRO A 235 13.90 -10.50 15.89
CA PRO A 235 14.77 -9.40 16.25
C PRO A 235 14.73 -8.36 15.12
N TRP A 236 14.42 -7.12 15.48
CA TRP A 236 14.37 -6.01 14.53
C TRP A 236 15.73 -5.30 14.48
N PRO A 237 16.29 -5.00 13.29
CA PRO A 237 17.40 -4.08 13.17
C PRO A 237 17.00 -2.69 13.72
N GLU A 238 17.95 -1.97 14.32
CA GLU A 238 17.70 -0.65 14.94
C GLU A 238 17.11 0.38 13.98
N HIS A 239 17.51 0.33 12.70
CA HIS A 239 17.02 1.24 11.65
C HIS A 239 15.66 0.86 11.09
N VAL A 240 15.02 -0.25 11.54
CA VAL A 240 13.73 -0.71 11.03
C VAL A 240 12.62 -0.47 12.03
N HIS A 241 11.65 0.34 11.65
CA HIS A 241 10.53 0.73 12.51
C HIS A 241 9.18 0.32 11.92
N VAL A 242 8.43 -0.51 12.63
CA VAL A 242 7.04 -0.86 12.28
C VAL A 242 6.13 0.18 12.91
N VAL A 243 5.60 1.09 12.10
CA VAL A 243 4.91 2.29 12.59
C VAL A 243 3.39 2.16 12.64
N GLY A 244 2.83 1.14 12.04
CA GLY A 244 1.40 1.04 11.80
C GLY A 244 1.03 1.39 10.35
N PRO A 245 -0.21 1.13 9.93
CA PRO A 245 -0.67 1.44 8.58
C PRO A 245 -0.67 2.96 8.34
N LEU A 246 -0.19 3.37 7.17
CA LEU A 246 -0.29 4.74 6.69
C LEU A 246 -1.54 4.84 5.81
N LEU A 247 -2.60 5.42 6.36
CA LEU A 247 -3.92 5.42 5.72
C LEU A 247 -4.20 6.79 5.08
N TRP A 248 -4.42 6.76 3.78
CA TRP A 248 -4.90 7.88 2.98
C TRP A 248 -5.78 7.35 1.84
N GLU A 249 -6.81 8.06 1.48
CA GLU A 249 -7.60 7.77 0.28
C GLU A 249 -8.11 9.08 -0.35
N PRO A 250 -8.35 9.10 -1.68
CA PRO A 250 -8.93 10.26 -2.32
C PRO A 250 -10.36 10.49 -1.80
N PRO A 251 -10.78 11.76 -1.69
CA PRO A 251 -12.17 12.09 -1.38
C PRO A 251 -13.12 11.41 -2.37
N SER A 252 -14.19 10.82 -1.86
CA SER A 252 -15.23 10.21 -2.68
C SER A 252 -16.58 10.31 -2.00
N ALA A 253 -17.65 10.30 -2.80
CA ALA A 253 -19.01 10.38 -2.29
C ALA A 253 -19.36 9.14 -1.46
N GLU A 254 -20.20 9.34 -0.45
CA GLU A 254 -20.77 8.24 0.31
C GLU A 254 -21.67 7.37 -0.56
N VAL A 255 -21.56 6.07 -0.38
CA VAL A 255 -22.38 5.09 -1.07
C VAL A 255 -23.26 4.36 -0.07
N GLN A 256 -24.58 4.55 -0.17
CA GLN A 256 -25.52 3.85 0.69
C GLN A 256 -25.53 2.35 0.38
N PRO A 257 -25.43 1.45 1.38
CA PRO A 257 -25.54 0.01 1.17
C PRO A 257 -26.97 -0.39 0.77
N PRO A 258 -27.20 -1.63 0.31
CA PRO A 258 -28.55 -2.16 0.15
C PRO A 258 -29.33 -2.06 1.46
N PRO A 259 -30.67 -1.80 1.42
CA PRO A 259 -31.50 -1.72 2.62
C PRO A 259 -31.59 -3.07 3.34
N GLY A 260 -31.86 -3.06 4.65
CA GLY A 260 -32.04 -4.24 5.48
C GLY A 260 -31.16 -4.25 6.74
N GLU A 261 -31.36 -5.26 7.58
CA GLU A 261 -30.63 -5.43 8.86
C GLU A 261 -29.57 -6.54 8.80
N GLN A 262 -29.54 -7.32 7.74
CA GLN A 262 -28.58 -8.41 7.58
C GLN A 262 -27.14 -7.88 7.58
N PRO A 263 -26.17 -8.70 7.98
CA PRO A 263 -24.76 -8.32 7.96
C PRO A 263 -24.32 -7.77 6.60
N LEU A 264 -23.66 -6.61 6.61
CA LEU A 264 -23.11 -6.02 5.39
C LEU A 264 -21.75 -6.62 5.08
N VAL A 265 -21.58 -7.10 3.86
CA VAL A 265 -20.34 -7.65 3.32
C VAL A 265 -19.85 -6.74 2.20
N LEU A 266 -18.65 -6.18 2.36
CA LEU A 266 -17.99 -5.42 1.31
C LEU A 266 -17.16 -6.36 0.43
N VAL A 267 -17.33 -6.27 -0.88
CA VAL A 267 -16.49 -6.96 -1.88
C VAL A 267 -15.61 -5.93 -2.57
N ALA A 268 -14.32 -5.97 -2.24
CA ALA A 268 -13.30 -5.03 -2.69
C ALA A 268 -12.22 -5.75 -3.53
N PRO A 269 -12.44 -5.95 -4.85
CA PRO A 269 -11.47 -6.60 -5.73
C PRO A 269 -10.23 -5.73 -5.95
N SER A 270 -9.17 -6.33 -6.50
CA SER A 270 -7.93 -5.63 -6.82
C SER A 270 -8.15 -4.55 -7.88
N THR A 271 -7.43 -3.44 -7.75
CA THR A 271 -7.37 -2.39 -8.78
C THR A 271 -6.47 -2.76 -9.96
N ALA A 272 -5.54 -3.70 -9.81
CA ALA A 272 -4.53 -4.04 -10.82
C ALA A 272 -4.56 -5.52 -11.26
N GLN A 273 -4.96 -6.42 -10.38
CA GLN A 273 -4.98 -7.86 -10.62
C GLN A 273 -6.41 -8.35 -10.91
N ASP A 274 -6.57 -9.58 -11.42
CA ASP A 274 -7.86 -10.20 -11.73
C ASP A 274 -8.62 -9.48 -12.88
N PRO A 275 -8.07 -9.49 -14.11
CA PRO A 275 -8.66 -8.78 -15.26
C PRO A 275 -10.07 -9.27 -15.61
N ASP A 276 -10.40 -10.52 -15.31
CA ASP A 276 -11.71 -11.14 -15.59
C ASP A 276 -12.74 -10.91 -14.48
N HIS A 277 -12.37 -10.17 -13.43
CA HIS A 277 -13.19 -9.94 -12.24
C HIS A 277 -13.72 -11.23 -11.60
N ARG A 278 -12.91 -12.27 -11.57
CA ARG A 278 -13.31 -13.60 -11.09
C ARG A 278 -13.78 -13.57 -9.63
N LEU A 279 -13.12 -12.79 -8.75
CA LEU A 279 -13.56 -12.63 -7.37
C LEU A 279 -14.94 -11.97 -7.29
N LEU A 280 -15.12 -10.87 -8.00
CA LEU A 280 -16.39 -10.14 -8.02
C LEU A 280 -17.53 -11.02 -8.57
N ARG A 281 -17.31 -11.69 -9.69
CA ARG A 281 -18.29 -12.62 -10.27
C ARG A 281 -18.65 -13.76 -9.34
N ALA A 282 -17.65 -14.35 -8.65
CA ALA A 282 -17.88 -15.41 -7.67
C ALA A 282 -18.69 -14.89 -6.46
N ALA A 283 -18.46 -13.65 -6.03
CA ALA A 283 -19.21 -13.04 -4.94
C ALA A 283 -20.66 -12.77 -5.33
N LEU A 284 -20.91 -12.15 -6.49
CA LEU A 284 -22.26 -11.90 -6.99
C LEU A 284 -23.08 -13.21 -7.10
N ALA A 285 -22.49 -14.23 -7.70
CA ALA A 285 -23.18 -15.53 -7.87
C ALA A 285 -23.31 -16.31 -6.55
N GLY A 286 -22.31 -16.22 -5.66
CA GLY A 286 -22.28 -17.00 -4.43
C GLY A 286 -23.11 -16.43 -3.29
N LEU A 287 -23.18 -15.09 -3.17
CA LEU A 287 -23.82 -14.41 -2.05
C LEU A 287 -25.23 -13.90 -2.36
N GLY A 288 -25.65 -13.93 -3.62
CA GLY A 288 -26.91 -13.34 -4.07
C GLY A 288 -28.18 -13.90 -3.43
N ARG A 289 -28.11 -15.06 -2.77
CA ARG A 289 -29.23 -15.70 -2.05
C ARG A 289 -28.94 -15.93 -0.57
N ASP A 290 -27.79 -15.44 -0.08
CA ASP A 290 -27.44 -15.55 1.32
C ASP A 290 -28.08 -14.44 2.16
N PRO A 291 -28.33 -14.65 3.45
CA PRO A 291 -28.87 -13.64 4.35
C PRO A 291 -27.80 -12.60 4.72
N VAL A 292 -27.28 -11.92 3.72
CA VAL A 292 -26.31 -10.82 3.83
C VAL A 292 -26.70 -9.71 2.86
N ARG A 293 -26.30 -8.49 3.15
CA ARG A 293 -26.28 -7.37 2.20
C ARG A 293 -24.89 -7.30 1.59
N VAL A 294 -24.79 -7.07 0.30
CA VAL A 294 -23.51 -7.01 -0.39
C VAL A 294 -23.33 -5.64 -1.02
N LEU A 295 -22.27 -4.96 -0.65
CA LEU A 295 -21.79 -3.78 -1.36
C LEU A 295 -20.52 -4.17 -2.09
N ALA A 296 -20.50 -4.00 -3.41
CA ALA A 296 -19.39 -4.43 -4.26
C ALA A 296 -18.91 -3.30 -5.16
N THR A 297 -17.63 -3.24 -5.44
CA THR A 297 -17.05 -2.28 -6.37
C THR A 297 -16.28 -2.99 -7.47
N TRP A 298 -16.25 -2.39 -8.69
CA TRP A 298 -15.34 -2.85 -9.74
C TRP A 298 -14.08 -1.99 -9.86
N ASN A 299 -13.88 -1.04 -8.95
CA ASN A 299 -12.66 -0.22 -8.82
C ASN A 299 -12.23 0.45 -10.13
N ARG A 300 -13.16 1.08 -10.84
CA ARG A 300 -12.95 1.78 -12.14
C ARG A 300 -12.38 0.89 -13.26
N ARG A 301 -12.51 -0.43 -13.11
CA ARG A 301 -12.14 -1.40 -14.15
C ARG A 301 -13.41 -2.02 -14.71
N PRO A 302 -13.86 -1.62 -15.92
CA PRO A 302 -15.11 -2.13 -16.50
C PRO A 302 -15.15 -3.65 -16.53
N LEU A 303 -16.32 -4.21 -16.19
CA LEU A 303 -16.56 -5.64 -16.27
C LEU A 303 -16.54 -6.08 -17.75
N PRO A 304 -15.82 -7.15 -18.12
CA PRO A 304 -15.93 -7.71 -19.45
C PRO A 304 -17.30 -8.40 -19.61
N GLY A 305 -18.26 -7.67 -20.16
CA GLY A 305 -19.64 -8.12 -20.41
C GLY A 305 -20.57 -8.01 -19.18
N PRO A 306 -21.87 -8.32 -19.38
CA PRO A 306 -22.90 -8.14 -18.37
C PRO A 306 -22.67 -9.03 -17.13
N ALA A 307 -22.97 -8.49 -15.96
CA ALA A 307 -23.04 -9.24 -14.71
C ALA A 307 -24.44 -9.13 -14.13
N ALA A 308 -25.06 -10.26 -13.79
CA ALA A 308 -26.31 -10.26 -13.04
C ALA A 308 -26.04 -9.78 -11.61
N VAL A 309 -26.64 -8.66 -11.22
CA VAL A 309 -26.53 -8.10 -9.87
C VAL A 309 -27.74 -8.57 -9.05
N PRO A 310 -27.54 -9.36 -7.99
CA PRO A 310 -28.62 -9.85 -7.14
C PRO A 310 -29.33 -8.72 -6.37
N ALA A 311 -30.56 -8.95 -5.96
CA ALA A 311 -31.38 -7.96 -5.24
C ALA A 311 -30.80 -7.51 -3.90
N ASN A 312 -30.03 -8.37 -3.22
CA ASN A 312 -29.33 -8.05 -1.97
C ASN A 312 -27.97 -7.33 -2.19
N THR A 313 -27.66 -6.97 -3.44
CA THR A 313 -26.35 -6.44 -3.82
C THR A 313 -26.48 -5.06 -4.45
N ARG A 314 -25.64 -4.12 -4.03
CA ARG A 314 -25.35 -2.87 -4.73
C ARG A 314 -23.94 -2.94 -5.32
N LEU A 315 -23.86 -2.79 -6.64
CA LEU A 315 -22.61 -2.78 -7.38
C LEU A 315 -22.31 -1.35 -7.85
N VAL A 316 -21.13 -0.84 -7.50
CA VAL A 316 -20.71 0.54 -7.79
C VAL A 316 -19.35 0.57 -8.44
N GLU A 317 -19.02 1.68 -9.09
CA GLU A 317 -17.71 1.87 -9.71
C GLU A 317 -16.60 2.05 -8.70
N TRP A 318 -16.85 2.91 -7.70
CA TRP A 318 -15.90 3.28 -6.66
C TRP A 318 -16.66 3.65 -5.39
N LEU A 319 -16.01 3.52 -4.25
CA LEU A 319 -16.54 3.94 -2.95
C LEU A 319 -15.39 4.30 -1.99
N SER A 320 -15.70 5.12 -0.99
CA SER A 320 -14.82 5.40 0.13
C SER A 320 -14.78 4.19 1.07
N TYR A 321 -13.60 3.64 1.28
CA TYR A 321 -13.41 2.57 2.25
C TYR A 321 -13.51 3.07 3.68
N SER A 322 -13.02 4.28 3.98
CA SER A 322 -13.09 4.86 5.32
C SER A 322 -14.53 5.12 5.78
N GLN A 323 -15.42 5.49 4.86
CA GLN A 323 -16.84 5.70 5.16
C GLN A 323 -17.65 4.39 5.19
N THR A 324 -17.27 3.43 4.35
CA THR A 324 -18.06 2.19 4.15
C THR A 324 -17.69 1.09 5.13
N MET A 325 -16.40 0.88 5.37
CA MET A 325 -15.92 -0.25 6.18
C MET A 325 -16.44 -0.27 7.61
N PRO A 326 -16.60 0.87 8.33
CA PRO A 326 -17.13 0.86 9.71
C PRO A 326 -18.49 0.17 9.85
N GLY A 327 -19.32 0.18 8.80
CA GLY A 327 -20.64 -0.48 8.78
C GLY A 327 -20.61 -1.94 8.32
N CYS A 328 -19.44 -2.49 7.97
CA CYS A 328 -19.32 -3.84 7.45
C CYS A 328 -19.09 -4.89 8.54
N ALA A 329 -19.68 -6.08 8.37
CA ALA A 329 -19.38 -7.25 9.18
C ALA A 329 -18.17 -8.06 8.63
N LEU A 330 -17.86 -7.90 7.35
CA LEU A 330 -16.77 -8.61 6.68
C LEU A 330 -16.32 -7.85 5.42
N VAL A 331 -15.02 -7.83 5.15
CA VAL A 331 -14.47 -7.38 3.87
C VAL A 331 -13.86 -8.56 3.11
N ILE A 332 -14.33 -8.79 1.88
CA ILE A 332 -13.80 -9.80 0.95
C ILE A 332 -12.87 -9.08 -0.04
N CYS A 333 -11.59 -9.48 -0.08
CA CYS A 333 -10.60 -8.83 -0.95
C CYS A 333 -9.53 -9.80 -1.45
N HIS A 334 -8.70 -9.36 -2.40
CA HIS A 334 -7.53 -10.12 -2.89
C HIS A 334 -6.34 -10.12 -1.92
N ALA A 335 -6.50 -9.66 -0.70
CA ALA A 335 -5.40 -9.45 0.25
C ALA A 335 -4.36 -8.41 -0.19
N GLY A 336 -4.74 -7.44 -1.03
CA GLY A 336 -3.95 -6.23 -1.22
C GLY A 336 -3.80 -5.53 0.13
N HIS A 337 -2.56 -5.21 0.53
CA HIS A 337 -2.25 -4.74 1.86
C HIS A 337 -3.08 -3.52 2.27
N GLY A 338 -3.17 -2.50 1.40
CA GLY A 338 -3.91 -1.27 1.70
C GLY A 338 -5.40 -1.50 2.01
N THR A 339 -6.09 -2.40 1.28
CA THR A 339 -7.50 -2.73 1.57
C THR A 339 -7.62 -3.50 2.87
N MET A 340 -6.73 -4.47 3.11
CA MET A 340 -6.75 -5.30 4.29
C MET A 340 -6.52 -4.48 5.57
N VAL A 341 -5.49 -3.63 5.61
CA VAL A 341 -5.20 -2.84 6.82
C VAL A 341 -6.25 -1.76 7.08
N ARG A 342 -6.92 -1.23 6.03
CA ARG A 342 -8.07 -0.33 6.22
C ARG A 342 -9.25 -1.02 6.90
N ALA A 343 -9.58 -2.24 6.46
CA ALA A 343 -10.64 -3.03 7.10
C ALA A 343 -10.30 -3.29 8.58
N LEU A 344 -9.08 -3.73 8.86
CA LEU A 344 -8.60 -4.02 10.21
C LEU A 344 -8.53 -2.77 11.10
N ALA A 345 -8.16 -1.62 10.55
CA ALA A 345 -8.19 -0.33 11.26
C ALA A 345 -9.61 0.11 11.64
N GLN A 346 -10.63 -0.44 11.00
CA GLN A 346 -12.05 -0.22 11.32
C GLN A 346 -12.67 -1.38 12.13
N GLY A 347 -11.85 -2.33 12.60
CA GLY A 347 -12.34 -3.48 13.37
C GLY A 347 -13.07 -4.55 12.56
N VAL A 348 -12.92 -4.52 11.23
CA VAL A 348 -13.62 -5.42 10.32
C VAL A 348 -12.71 -6.56 9.89
N PRO A 349 -13.08 -7.84 10.17
CA PRO A 349 -12.31 -8.99 9.73
C PRO A 349 -12.33 -9.15 8.21
N VAL A 350 -11.36 -9.89 7.66
CA VAL A 350 -11.20 -10.04 6.23
C VAL A 350 -11.35 -11.50 5.76
N LEU A 351 -11.99 -11.68 4.60
CA LEU A 351 -11.90 -12.90 3.80
C LEU A 351 -10.97 -12.62 2.62
N THR A 352 -9.81 -13.25 2.64
CA THR A 352 -8.75 -13.01 1.67
C THR A 352 -8.74 -14.08 0.59
N VAL A 353 -8.68 -13.64 -0.68
CA VAL A 353 -8.61 -14.53 -1.86
C VAL A 353 -7.37 -14.12 -2.68
N PRO A 354 -6.15 -14.50 -2.25
CA PRO A 354 -4.91 -14.00 -2.83
C PRO A 354 -4.71 -14.51 -4.25
N HIS A 355 -4.42 -13.60 -5.19
CA HIS A 355 -4.22 -13.91 -6.59
C HIS A 355 -2.74 -13.95 -6.98
N ALA A 356 -1.95 -12.93 -6.64
CA ALA A 356 -0.56 -12.81 -7.09
C ALA A 356 0.29 -11.96 -6.13
N GLY A 357 1.59 -11.97 -6.32
CA GLY A 357 2.55 -11.11 -5.61
C GLY A 357 2.55 -11.30 -4.09
N ASP A 358 2.63 -10.20 -3.38
CA ASP A 358 2.62 -10.12 -1.91
C ASP A 358 1.28 -10.47 -1.26
N MET A 359 0.19 -10.55 -2.05
CA MET A 359 -1.16 -10.88 -1.55
C MET A 359 -1.21 -12.23 -0.82
N ALA A 360 -0.40 -13.21 -1.27
CA ALA A 360 -0.32 -14.51 -0.63
C ALA A 360 0.30 -14.42 0.78
N GLU A 361 1.31 -13.57 0.95
CA GLU A 361 1.92 -13.30 2.25
C GLU A 361 0.95 -12.55 3.16
N ASN A 362 0.32 -11.48 2.67
CA ASN A 362 -0.67 -10.71 3.42
C ASN A 362 -1.82 -11.60 3.93
N ALA A 363 -2.32 -12.50 3.08
CA ALA A 363 -3.35 -13.48 3.45
C ALA A 363 -2.88 -14.45 4.53
N ALA A 364 -1.61 -14.92 4.46
CA ALA A 364 -1.03 -15.80 5.46
C ALA A 364 -0.84 -15.09 6.81
N ARG A 365 -0.49 -13.80 6.79
CA ARG A 365 -0.36 -12.96 7.99
C ARG A 365 -1.72 -12.69 8.64
N ALA A 366 -2.77 -12.39 7.86
CA ALA A 366 -4.13 -12.22 8.37
C ALA A 366 -4.68 -13.51 9.02
N ASP A 367 -4.46 -14.67 8.39
CA ASP A 367 -4.82 -15.99 8.94
C ASP A 367 -4.03 -16.29 10.24
N TRP A 368 -2.74 -15.99 10.26
CA TRP A 368 -1.89 -16.17 11.45
C TRP A 368 -2.28 -15.27 12.61
N ALA A 369 -2.56 -13.99 12.35
CA ALA A 369 -3.00 -13.02 13.35
C ALA A 369 -4.42 -13.29 13.87
N GLY A 370 -5.18 -14.19 13.23
CA GLY A 370 -6.55 -14.51 13.60
C GLY A 370 -7.56 -13.41 13.27
N VAL A 371 -7.24 -12.57 12.26
CA VAL A 371 -8.10 -11.46 11.82
C VAL A 371 -8.78 -11.72 10.48
N GLY A 372 -8.58 -12.91 9.91
CA GLY A 372 -9.16 -13.23 8.62
C GLY A 372 -9.22 -14.74 8.31
N VAL A 373 -10.00 -15.04 7.28
CA VAL A 373 -10.09 -16.37 6.66
C VAL A 373 -9.44 -16.30 5.28
N ARG A 374 -8.69 -17.32 4.90
CA ARG A 374 -8.07 -17.41 3.59
C ARG A 374 -8.79 -18.43 2.71
N LEU A 375 -9.20 -18.01 1.51
CA LEU A 375 -9.67 -18.89 0.44
C LEU A 375 -8.62 -18.88 -0.70
N PRO A 376 -7.94 -20.01 -0.97
CA PRO A 376 -6.96 -20.05 -2.05
C PRO A 376 -7.60 -19.74 -3.41
N TRP A 377 -6.92 -18.94 -4.25
CA TRP A 377 -7.40 -18.54 -5.58
C TRP A 377 -7.83 -19.71 -6.46
N ARG A 378 -7.10 -20.82 -6.41
CA ARG A 378 -7.41 -22.03 -7.21
C ARG A 378 -8.73 -22.68 -6.81
N LEU A 379 -9.18 -22.47 -5.58
CA LEU A 379 -10.43 -23.01 -5.05
C LEU A 379 -11.58 -22.01 -5.14
N LEU A 380 -11.38 -20.84 -5.72
CA LEU A 380 -12.40 -19.80 -5.85
C LEU A 380 -13.51 -20.23 -6.80
N THR A 381 -14.67 -20.47 -6.23
CA THR A 381 -15.96 -20.73 -6.89
C THR A 381 -17.06 -20.00 -6.12
N PRO A 382 -18.26 -19.76 -6.70
CA PRO A 382 -19.38 -19.19 -5.94
C PRO A 382 -19.71 -19.97 -4.66
N ALA A 383 -19.68 -21.30 -4.72
CA ALA A 383 -19.99 -22.18 -3.58
C ALA A 383 -18.93 -22.10 -2.47
N SER A 384 -17.64 -22.15 -2.82
CA SER A 384 -16.54 -22.08 -1.84
C SER A 384 -16.44 -20.69 -1.22
N LEU A 385 -16.68 -19.61 -2.00
CA LEU A 385 -16.71 -18.26 -1.47
C LEU A 385 -17.87 -18.08 -0.47
N ARG A 386 -19.07 -18.55 -0.81
CA ARG A 386 -20.22 -18.55 0.09
C ARG A 386 -19.92 -19.27 1.40
N LEU A 387 -19.35 -20.48 1.33
CA LEU A 387 -18.99 -21.25 2.52
C LEU A 387 -17.96 -20.51 3.38
N ALA A 388 -16.93 -19.95 2.76
CA ALA A 388 -15.90 -19.17 3.46
C ALA A 388 -16.47 -17.91 4.11
N THR A 389 -17.39 -17.21 3.44
CA THR A 389 -18.10 -16.04 3.98
C THR A 389 -18.93 -16.40 5.20
N ARG A 390 -19.75 -17.45 5.11
CA ARG A 390 -20.55 -17.95 6.24
C ARG A 390 -19.67 -18.35 7.43
N ARG A 391 -18.56 -19.03 7.17
CA ARG A 391 -17.59 -19.39 8.21
C ARG A 391 -16.97 -18.16 8.86
N ALA A 392 -16.55 -17.16 8.07
CA ALA A 392 -15.97 -15.94 8.59
C ALA A 392 -16.96 -15.18 9.48
N LEU A 393 -18.22 -15.02 9.04
CA LEU A 393 -19.27 -14.34 9.80
C LEU A 393 -19.66 -15.10 11.09
N ALA A 394 -19.60 -16.43 11.08
CA ALA A 394 -19.91 -17.28 12.25
C ALA A 394 -18.74 -17.36 13.25
N THR A 395 -17.55 -16.89 12.92
CA THR A 395 -16.34 -17.01 13.75
C THR A 395 -16.14 -15.73 14.58
N ALA A 396 -16.79 -15.64 15.74
CA ALA A 396 -16.79 -14.44 16.58
C ALA A 396 -15.39 -13.93 16.97
N CYS A 397 -14.40 -14.82 17.14
CA CYS A 397 -13.04 -14.42 17.49
C CYS A 397 -12.33 -13.60 16.39
N LEU A 398 -12.75 -13.69 15.12
CA LEU A 398 -12.18 -12.86 14.06
C LEU A 398 -12.55 -11.38 14.26
N GLY A 399 -13.81 -11.10 14.57
CA GLY A 399 -14.27 -9.74 14.86
C GLY A 399 -13.61 -9.18 16.12
N ALA A 400 -13.50 -9.97 17.19
CA ALA A 400 -12.83 -9.55 18.43
C ALA A 400 -11.35 -9.18 18.18
N ARG A 401 -10.63 -10.01 17.39
CA ARG A 401 -9.25 -9.73 17.03
C ARG A 401 -9.11 -8.50 16.09
N ALA A 402 -10.02 -8.33 15.15
CA ALA A 402 -10.04 -7.14 14.31
C ALA A 402 -10.30 -5.86 15.14
N ALA A 403 -11.19 -5.92 16.12
CA ALA A 403 -11.45 -4.81 17.05
C ALA A 403 -10.20 -4.43 17.86
N GLU A 404 -9.41 -5.40 18.33
CA GLU A 404 -8.12 -5.15 19.01
C GLU A 404 -7.16 -4.33 18.12
N LEU A 405 -7.14 -4.60 16.80
CA LEU A 405 -6.31 -3.85 15.84
C LEU A 405 -6.87 -2.43 15.61
N ALA A 406 -8.19 -2.28 15.57
CA ALA A 406 -8.81 -0.96 15.46
C ALA A 406 -8.51 -0.10 16.70
N ASP A 407 -8.64 -0.67 17.90
CA ASP A 407 -8.26 -0.01 19.16
C ASP A 407 -6.78 0.38 19.20
N TRP A 408 -5.92 -0.47 18.65
CA TRP A 408 -4.51 -0.16 18.52
C TRP A 408 -4.31 1.00 17.53
N SER A 409 -4.94 0.94 16.35
CA SER A 409 -4.84 1.98 15.31
C SER A 409 -5.34 3.35 15.79
N ALA A 410 -6.42 3.38 16.56
CA ALA A 410 -6.97 4.61 17.13
C ALA A 410 -5.99 5.33 18.08
N ARG A 411 -5.05 4.58 18.68
CA ARG A 411 -4.04 5.11 19.60
C ARG A 411 -2.67 5.35 18.95
N HIS A 412 -2.48 4.88 17.69
CA HIS A 412 -1.18 4.91 17.01
C HIS A 412 -1.37 5.41 15.57
N ASP A 413 -1.05 6.67 15.35
CA ASP A 413 -1.04 7.27 14.01
C ASP A 413 0.28 6.90 13.31
N GLY A 414 0.23 5.92 12.39
CA GLY A 414 1.39 5.44 11.65
C GLY A 414 2.04 6.52 10.80
N ALA A 415 1.25 7.41 10.20
CA ALA A 415 1.77 8.50 9.38
C ALA A 415 2.47 9.57 10.24
N ALA A 416 1.91 9.91 11.41
CA ALA A 416 2.55 10.82 12.35
C ALA A 416 3.86 10.23 12.88
N ARG A 417 3.89 8.95 13.25
CA ARG A 417 5.11 8.26 13.70
C ARG A 417 6.17 8.18 12.60
N ALA A 418 5.77 7.92 11.36
CA ALA A 418 6.68 7.94 10.22
C ALA A 418 7.28 9.35 10.00
N ALA A 419 6.45 10.39 10.14
CA ALA A 419 6.92 11.78 10.04
C ALA A 419 7.95 12.11 11.13
N ASP A 420 7.73 11.72 12.39
CA ASP A 420 8.71 11.87 13.47
C ASP A 420 10.08 11.29 13.10
N LEU A 421 10.09 10.07 12.58
CA LEU A 421 11.32 9.37 12.19
C LEU A 421 12.05 10.05 11.02
N VAL A 422 11.31 10.56 10.04
CA VAL A 422 11.88 11.30 8.90
C VAL A 422 12.47 12.63 9.36
N GLU A 423 11.76 13.36 10.23
CA GLU A 423 12.25 14.61 10.82
C GLU A 423 13.53 14.38 11.65
N ASP A 424 13.53 13.31 12.46
CA ASP A 424 14.70 12.97 13.28
C ASP A 424 15.92 12.62 12.41
N LEU A 425 15.73 11.92 11.29
CA LEU A 425 16.79 11.65 10.32
C LEU A 425 17.31 12.95 9.72
N GLY A 426 16.42 13.79 9.16
CA GLY A 426 16.82 15.03 8.52
C GLY A 426 17.54 16.01 9.48
N ARG A 427 17.11 16.10 10.76
CA ARG A 427 17.74 16.95 11.77
C ARG A 427 19.12 16.45 12.17
N ARG A 428 19.31 15.14 12.38
CA ARG A 428 20.62 14.55 12.74
C ARG A 428 21.65 14.78 11.66
N GLU A 429 21.27 14.57 10.41
CA GLU A 429 22.19 14.77 9.28
C GLU A 429 22.56 16.25 9.08
N ARG A 430 21.62 17.20 9.28
CA ARG A 430 21.95 18.65 9.30
C ARG A 430 22.89 19.03 10.42
N ALA A 431 22.78 18.41 11.58
CA ALA A 431 23.65 18.67 12.72
C ALA A 431 25.08 18.06 12.57
N GLY A 432 25.32 17.28 11.52
CA GLY A 432 26.58 16.57 11.32
C GLY A 432 26.78 15.36 12.25
N ASP A 433 25.71 14.90 12.90
CA ASP A 433 25.69 13.75 13.81
C ASP A 433 25.51 12.44 13.00
N SER A 434 26.32 12.28 11.94
CA SER A 434 26.37 11.04 11.19
C SER A 434 26.96 9.96 12.09
N ALA A 435 26.16 8.96 12.46
CA ALA A 435 26.71 7.77 13.12
C ALA A 435 27.84 7.19 12.23
N PRO A 436 29.01 6.82 12.79
CA PRO A 436 30.06 6.23 12.00
C PRO A 436 29.56 4.96 11.34
N GLY A 437 29.76 4.85 10.00
CA GLY A 437 29.39 3.74 9.15
C GLY A 437 30.16 2.45 9.42
#